data_11a09ce41ff2253b762a1bdf1f4baade
#
_entry.id   11a09ce41ff2253b762a1bdf1f4baade
#
_cell.length_a   1.000
_cell.length_b   1.000
_cell.length_c   1.000
_cell.angle_alpha   90.00
_cell.angle_beta   90.00
_cell.angle_gamma   90.00
#
_symmetry.space_group_name_H-M   'P 1'
#
loop_
_entity.id
_entity.type
_entity.pdbx_description
1 polymer ?
#
loop_
_entity_poly.entity_id
_entity_poly.type
_entity_poly.pdbx_seq_one_letter_code
_entity_poly.pdbx_strand_id
1 'polypeptide(L)'
;MRNVLIDAGPLIALFAVDDAHHVRYDRLVAESAVSGLRLVSTWPCVVEASHILEAPLRFELLEWIERGGVQVFPFDTPALAVMLPWMRRYTEQTKRDMDLADASLLWLANESGLREIMTVDVKDFARYRLPDGEALALL
;
A
#
# COMPACT_ATOMS: atom_id res chain seq x y z
N MET A 1 8.48 3.00 17.39
CA MET A 1 8.46 2.15 16.19
C MET A 1 7.92 2.95 15.02
N ARG A 2 8.61 2.92 13.91
CA ARG A 2 8.22 3.62 12.68
C ARG A 2 7.24 2.76 11.88
N ASN A 3 6.12 3.34 11.46
CA ASN A 3 5.12 2.67 10.62
C ASN A 3 5.19 3.21 9.20
N VAL A 4 5.14 2.32 8.22
CA VAL A 4 5.19 2.66 6.80
C VAL A 4 4.07 1.94 6.06
N LEU A 5 3.36 2.68 5.21
CA LEU A 5 2.33 2.12 4.34
C LEU A 5 2.98 1.25 3.26
N ILE A 6 2.34 0.14 2.93
CA ILE A 6 2.79 -0.71 1.83
C ILE A 6 1.63 -1.02 0.88
N ASP A 7 1.85 -0.72 -0.41
CA ASP A 7 0.92 -0.95 -1.50
C ASP A 7 1.04 -2.38 -2.03
N ALA A 8 0.12 -2.77 -2.90
CA ALA A 8 0.07 -4.11 -3.50
C ALA A 8 1.33 -4.46 -4.30
N GLY A 9 1.88 -3.51 -5.07
CA GLY A 9 3.07 -3.77 -5.89
C GLY A 9 4.26 -4.30 -5.09
N PRO A 10 4.68 -3.64 -4.03
CA PRO A 10 5.72 -4.17 -3.15
C PRO A 10 5.35 -5.49 -2.48
N LEU A 11 4.10 -5.70 -2.09
CA LEU A 11 3.66 -6.98 -1.53
C LEU A 11 3.85 -8.12 -2.54
N ILE A 12 3.52 -7.88 -3.81
CA ILE A 12 3.75 -8.84 -4.89
C ILE A 12 5.26 -9.08 -5.05
N ALA A 13 6.04 -8.02 -5.13
CA ALA A 13 7.48 -8.09 -5.37
C ALA A 13 8.23 -8.88 -4.29
N LEU A 14 7.79 -8.82 -3.05
CA LEU A 14 8.41 -9.57 -1.95
C LEU A 14 8.34 -11.09 -2.16
N PHE A 15 7.29 -11.58 -2.79
CA PHE A 15 7.06 -13.02 -2.97
C PHE A 15 7.32 -13.51 -4.39
N ALA A 16 7.22 -12.64 -5.39
CA ALA A 16 7.52 -12.96 -6.78
C ALA A 16 9.01 -12.67 -7.06
N VAL A 17 9.85 -13.70 -6.98
CA VAL A 17 11.32 -13.59 -7.09
C VAL A 17 11.76 -13.02 -8.45
N ASP A 18 10.97 -13.25 -9.50
CA ASP A 18 11.21 -12.75 -10.85
C ASP A 18 10.66 -11.34 -11.09
N ASP A 19 9.99 -10.74 -10.12
CA ASP A 19 9.51 -9.36 -10.22
C ASP A 19 10.71 -8.39 -10.26
N ALA A 20 10.62 -7.38 -11.13
CA ALA A 20 11.68 -6.39 -11.33
C ALA A 20 12.05 -5.63 -10.04
N HIS A 21 11.10 -5.53 -9.10
CA HIS A 21 11.28 -4.80 -7.84
C HIS A 21 11.59 -5.71 -6.64
N HIS A 22 11.73 -7.03 -6.86
CA HIS A 22 11.94 -8.01 -5.78
C HIS A 22 13.15 -7.67 -4.91
N VAL A 23 14.32 -7.49 -5.52
CA VAL A 23 15.57 -7.26 -4.79
C VAL A 23 15.49 -5.99 -3.93
N ARG A 24 14.91 -4.94 -4.48
CA ARG A 24 14.76 -3.65 -3.78
C ARG A 24 13.91 -3.79 -2.53
N TYR A 25 12.72 -4.36 -2.66
CA TYR A 25 11.79 -4.45 -1.53
C TYR A 25 12.17 -5.53 -0.53
N ASP A 26 12.75 -6.63 -0.98
CA ASP A 26 13.30 -7.65 -0.09
C ASP A 26 14.37 -7.06 0.83
N ARG A 27 15.29 -6.28 0.26
CA ARG A 27 16.33 -5.58 1.02
C ARG A 27 15.73 -4.54 1.98
N LEU A 28 14.81 -3.73 1.48
CA LEU A 28 14.19 -2.66 2.25
C LEU A 28 13.44 -3.20 3.45
N VAL A 29 12.69 -4.29 3.28
CA VAL A 29 11.95 -4.94 4.36
C VAL A 29 12.92 -5.60 5.36
N ALA A 30 13.97 -6.25 4.88
CA ALA A 30 14.98 -6.87 5.76
C ALA A 30 15.70 -5.83 6.62
N GLU A 31 16.13 -4.71 6.02
CA GLU A 31 16.76 -3.60 6.73
C GLU A 31 15.79 -2.96 7.73
N SER A 32 14.53 -2.85 7.35
CA SER A 32 13.48 -2.27 8.17
C SER A 32 13.17 -3.12 9.40
N ALA A 33 13.20 -4.43 9.26
CA ALA A 33 13.00 -5.36 10.38
C ALA A 33 14.05 -5.15 11.48
N VAL A 34 15.30 -4.88 11.09
CA VAL A 34 16.41 -4.60 12.02
C VAL A 34 16.20 -3.27 12.73
N SER A 35 15.69 -2.25 12.03
CA SER A 35 15.47 -0.90 12.59
C SER A 35 14.13 -0.74 13.31
N GLY A 36 13.31 -1.78 13.40
CA GLY A 36 12.03 -1.75 14.11
C GLY A 36 10.89 -1.12 13.30
N LEU A 37 10.93 -1.23 11.98
CA LEU A 37 9.88 -0.73 11.11
C LEU A 37 8.68 -1.69 11.11
N ARG A 38 7.47 -1.12 11.15
CA ARG A 38 6.22 -1.87 10.99
C ARG A 38 5.58 -1.50 9.65
N LEU A 39 5.18 -2.52 8.90
CA LEU A 39 4.43 -2.32 7.66
C LEU A 39 2.95 -2.32 7.96
N VAL A 40 2.23 -1.38 7.36
CA VAL A 40 0.77 -1.28 7.48
C VAL A 40 0.14 -1.19 6.09
N SER A 41 -1.03 -1.78 5.93
CA SER A 41 -1.75 -1.78 4.66
C SER A 41 -3.25 -1.85 4.89
N THR A 42 -4.00 -2.01 3.81
CA THR A 42 -5.46 -2.16 3.82
C THR A 42 -5.84 -3.44 3.11
N TRP A 43 -7.05 -3.94 3.37
CA TRP A 43 -7.52 -5.16 2.73
C TRP A 43 -7.60 -5.07 1.21
N PRO A 44 -8.03 -3.96 0.58
CA PRO A 44 -8.00 -3.87 -0.88
C PRO A 44 -6.61 -4.12 -1.47
N CYS A 45 -5.54 -3.63 -0.84
CA CYS A 45 -4.17 -3.89 -1.29
C CYS A 45 -3.79 -5.37 -1.15
N VAL A 46 -4.16 -5.99 -0.06
CA VAL A 46 -3.92 -7.43 0.17
C VAL A 46 -4.68 -8.28 -0.85
N VAL A 47 -5.94 -7.95 -1.11
CA VAL A 47 -6.77 -8.65 -2.11
C VAL A 47 -6.14 -8.55 -3.50
N GLU A 48 -5.73 -7.35 -3.91
CA GLU A 48 -5.07 -7.14 -5.19
C GLU A 48 -3.79 -7.96 -5.31
N ALA A 49 -2.92 -7.91 -4.31
CA ALA A 49 -1.68 -8.68 -4.31
C ALA A 49 -1.93 -10.19 -4.34
N SER A 50 -2.89 -10.67 -3.54
CA SER A 50 -3.21 -12.09 -3.51
C SER A 50 -3.83 -12.58 -4.81
N HIS A 51 -4.55 -11.71 -5.53
CA HIS A 51 -5.13 -12.04 -6.83
C HIS A 51 -4.05 -12.19 -7.92
N ILE A 52 -3.03 -11.34 -7.88
CA ILE A 52 -1.94 -11.35 -8.87
C ILE A 52 -0.97 -12.52 -8.61
N LEU A 53 -0.67 -12.82 -7.35
CA LEU A 53 0.20 -13.94 -6.99
C LEU A 53 -0.46 -15.28 -7.25
N GLU A 54 0.27 -16.21 -7.86
CA GLU A 54 -0.17 -17.58 -8.01
C GLU A 54 0.13 -18.40 -6.74
N ALA A 55 -0.59 -19.49 -6.55
CA ALA A 55 -0.24 -20.45 -5.53
C ALA A 55 1.08 -21.15 -5.89
N PRO A 56 2.00 -21.46 -4.97
CA PRO A 56 1.85 -21.27 -3.51
C PRO A 56 2.23 -19.87 -2.97
N LEU A 57 2.71 -18.95 -3.81
CA LEU A 57 3.19 -17.62 -3.37
C LEU A 57 2.09 -16.81 -2.69
N ARG A 58 0.87 -16.93 -3.17
CA ARG A 58 -0.30 -16.32 -2.56
C ARG A 58 -0.46 -16.76 -1.10
N PHE A 59 -0.29 -18.03 -0.84
CA PHE A 59 -0.41 -18.57 0.51
C PHE A 59 0.73 -18.11 1.40
N GLU A 60 1.94 -17.98 0.85
CA GLU A 60 3.09 -17.45 1.60
C GLU A 60 2.85 -16.00 2.04
N LEU A 61 2.32 -15.17 1.15
CA LEU A 61 1.93 -13.79 1.48
C LEU A 61 0.92 -13.76 2.63
N LEU A 62 -0.15 -14.54 2.52
CA LEU A 62 -1.23 -14.54 3.51
C LEU A 62 -0.76 -15.09 4.86
N GLU A 63 0.08 -16.13 4.88
CA GLU A 63 0.68 -16.65 6.09
C GLU A 63 1.59 -15.63 6.77
N TRP A 64 2.37 -14.91 5.98
CA TRP A 64 3.24 -13.85 6.50
C TRP A 64 2.43 -12.74 7.17
N ILE A 65 1.33 -12.33 6.55
CA ILE A 65 0.41 -11.35 7.13
C ILE A 65 -0.21 -11.88 8.43
N GLU A 66 -0.67 -13.13 8.43
CA GLU A 66 -1.24 -13.78 9.63
C GLU A 66 -0.26 -13.75 10.80
N ARG A 67 1.03 -13.94 10.52
CA ARG A 67 2.09 -13.94 11.54
C ARG A 67 2.56 -12.54 11.93
N GLY A 68 1.92 -11.49 11.41
CA GLY A 68 2.22 -10.12 11.79
C GLY A 68 3.22 -9.40 10.89
N GLY A 69 3.52 -9.92 9.69
CA GLY A 69 4.42 -9.26 8.73
C GLY A 69 3.91 -7.90 8.28
N VAL A 70 2.60 -7.77 8.16
CA VAL A 70 1.92 -6.51 7.86
C VAL A 70 0.71 -6.38 8.77
N GLN A 71 0.51 -5.22 9.35
CA GLN A 71 -0.73 -4.90 10.05
C GLN A 71 -1.74 -4.37 9.03
N VAL A 72 -2.86 -5.07 8.88
CA VAL A 72 -3.90 -4.70 7.91
C VAL A 72 -5.05 -4.02 8.64
N PHE A 73 -5.40 -2.81 8.20
CA PHE A 73 -6.48 -2.01 8.80
C PHE A 73 -7.76 -2.16 7.99
N PRO A 74 -8.87 -2.52 8.64
CA PRO A 74 -10.18 -2.53 8.00
C PRO A 74 -10.77 -1.12 7.92
N PHE A 75 -11.76 -0.97 7.05
CA PHE A 75 -12.61 0.21 7.03
C PHE A 75 -14.05 -0.20 6.69
N ASP A 76 -15.00 0.63 7.10
CA ASP A 76 -16.42 0.42 6.86
C ASP A 76 -16.95 1.38 5.81
N THR A 77 -18.21 1.16 5.40
CA THR A 77 -18.87 1.94 4.36
C THR A 77 -18.81 3.46 4.57
N PRO A 78 -18.87 4.03 5.79
CA PRO A 78 -18.72 5.47 5.95
C PRO A 78 -17.40 6.05 5.43
N ALA A 79 -16.33 5.27 5.40
CA ALA A 79 -15.05 5.72 4.84
C ALA A 79 -15.15 6.04 3.35
N LEU A 80 -16.09 5.42 2.64
CA LEU A 80 -16.33 5.71 1.21
C LEU A 80 -16.73 7.15 0.97
N ALA A 81 -17.38 7.81 1.93
CA ALA A 81 -17.73 9.23 1.82
C ALA A 81 -16.48 10.12 1.75
N VAL A 82 -15.38 9.68 2.34
CA VAL A 82 -14.08 10.36 2.28
C VAL A 82 -13.32 10.00 1.00
N MET A 83 -13.34 8.73 0.62
CA MET A 83 -12.56 8.22 -0.52
C MET A 83 -13.14 8.61 -1.88
N LEU A 84 -14.47 8.59 -2.04
CA LEU A 84 -15.12 8.84 -3.33
C LEU A 84 -14.79 10.21 -3.94
N PRO A 85 -14.76 11.33 -3.18
CA PRO A 85 -14.33 12.61 -3.75
C PRO A 85 -12.90 12.56 -4.30
N TRP A 86 -11.98 11.87 -3.62
CA TRP A 86 -10.61 11.69 -4.11
C TRP A 86 -10.57 10.85 -5.38
N MET A 87 -11.29 9.74 -5.39
CA MET A 87 -11.35 8.84 -6.56
C MET A 87 -11.86 9.56 -7.79
N ARG A 88 -12.92 10.39 -7.64
CA ARG A 88 -13.44 11.20 -8.73
C ARG A 88 -12.42 12.23 -9.20
N ARG A 89 -11.84 12.99 -8.25
CA ARG A 89 -10.85 14.03 -8.56
C ARG A 89 -9.67 13.50 -9.36
N TYR A 90 -9.08 12.40 -8.93
CA TYR A 90 -7.85 11.89 -9.53
C TYR A 90 -8.10 11.04 -10.78
N THR A 91 -9.29 10.51 -10.95
CA THR A 91 -9.70 9.84 -12.17
C THR A 91 -10.04 10.85 -13.29
N GLU A 92 -10.73 11.95 -12.97
CA GLU A 92 -11.12 12.98 -13.93
C GLU A 92 -9.95 13.80 -14.48
N GLN A 93 -8.90 13.99 -13.69
CA GLN A 93 -7.75 14.83 -14.06
C GLN A 93 -6.78 14.16 -15.03
N THR A 94 -6.79 12.84 -15.11
CA THR A 94 -5.87 12.08 -15.97
C THR A 94 -6.57 10.84 -16.50
N LYS A 95 -5.93 10.14 -17.46
CA LYS A 95 -6.41 8.85 -17.95
C LYS A 95 -6.15 7.71 -16.97
N ARG A 96 -5.49 7.99 -15.84
CA ARG A 96 -5.21 7.02 -14.79
C ARG A 96 -6.25 7.11 -13.71
N ASP A 97 -6.80 5.99 -13.34
CA ASP A 97 -7.81 5.92 -12.28
C ASP A 97 -7.15 5.82 -10.91
N MET A 98 -7.71 6.52 -9.94
CA MET A 98 -7.47 6.20 -8.55
C MET A 98 -8.44 5.08 -8.18
N ASP A 99 -7.93 3.88 -7.99
CA ASP A 99 -8.76 2.75 -7.58
C ASP A 99 -9.01 2.73 -6.07
N LEU A 100 -9.83 1.76 -5.62
CA LEU A 100 -10.17 1.66 -4.20
C LEU A 100 -8.93 1.33 -3.34
N ALA A 101 -7.99 0.55 -3.86
CA ALA A 101 -6.77 0.23 -3.12
C ALA A 101 -5.94 1.49 -2.84
N ASP A 102 -5.71 2.33 -3.85
CA ASP A 102 -5.01 3.60 -3.70
C ASP A 102 -5.74 4.53 -2.74
N ALA A 103 -7.05 4.67 -2.91
CA ALA A 103 -7.88 5.52 -2.06
C ALA A 103 -7.85 5.06 -0.61
N SER A 104 -7.84 3.75 -0.37
CA SER A 104 -7.80 3.19 0.98
C SER A 104 -6.48 3.47 1.69
N LEU A 105 -5.36 3.47 0.97
CA LEU A 105 -4.06 3.84 1.54
C LEU A 105 -3.99 5.32 1.87
N LEU A 106 -4.53 6.18 1.01
CA LEU A 106 -4.60 7.61 1.27
C LEU A 106 -5.51 7.90 2.47
N TRP A 107 -6.64 7.19 2.57
CA TRP A 107 -7.52 7.25 3.73
C TRP A 107 -6.79 6.84 5.01
N LEU A 108 -6.06 5.73 4.99
CA LEU A 108 -5.31 5.26 6.15
C LEU A 108 -4.24 6.27 6.56
N ALA A 109 -3.54 6.85 5.59
CA ALA A 109 -2.56 7.92 5.85
C ALA A 109 -3.22 9.11 6.55
N ASN A 110 -4.40 9.52 6.09
CA ASN A 110 -5.13 10.65 6.66
C ASN A 110 -5.60 10.36 8.09
N GLU A 111 -6.13 9.17 8.33
CA GLU A 111 -6.63 8.78 9.65
C GLU A 111 -5.51 8.56 10.68
N SER A 112 -4.37 8.00 10.24
CA SER A 112 -3.28 7.60 11.13
C SER A 112 -2.18 8.64 11.29
N GLY A 113 -2.09 9.60 10.39
CA GLY A 113 -0.97 10.54 10.34
C GLY A 113 0.28 9.99 9.65
N LEU A 114 0.26 8.77 9.13
CA LEU A 114 1.39 8.19 8.41
C LEU A 114 1.63 8.92 7.09
N ARG A 115 2.91 9.14 6.74
CA ARG A 115 3.29 9.92 5.56
C ARG A 115 4.32 9.24 4.67
N GLU A 116 4.71 8.00 4.99
CA GLU A 116 5.67 7.24 4.20
C GLU A 116 5.02 6.01 3.59
N ILE A 117 5.34 5.71 2.33
CA ILE A 117 4.74 4.60 1.59
C ILE A 117 5.77 3.87 0.74
N MET A 118 5.69 2.55 0.72
CA MET A 118 6.35 1.68 -0.26
C MET A 118 5.36 1.42 -1.39
N THR A 119 5.66 1.90 -2.60
CA THR A 119 4.83 1.71 -3.78
C THR A 119 5.69 1.68 -5.04
N VAL A 120 5.25 0.92 -6.04
CA VAL A 120 5.83 0.94 -7.38
C VAL A 120 5.12 1.98 -8.28
N ASP A 121 3.96 2.47 -7.85
CA ASP A 121 3.16 3.46 -8.59
C ASP A 121 3.59 4.89 -8.24
N VAL A 122 4.85 5.20 -8.56
CA VAL A 122 5.48 6.47 -8.21
C VAL A 122 4.73 7.65 -8.79
N LYS A 123 4.28 7.56 -10.07
CA LYS A 123 3.59 8.66 -10.74
C LYS A 123 2.26 8.99 -10.09
N ASP A 124 1.49 7.98 -9.67
CA ASP A 124 0.20 8.18 -9.06
C ASP A 124 0.34 8.75 -7.65
N PHE A 125 1.14 8.13 -6.79
CA PHE A 125 1.30 8.60 -5.42
C PHE A 125 2.03 9.94 -5.33
N ALA A 126 2.86 10.30 -6.30
CA ALA A 126 3.48 11.62 -6.36
C ALA A 126 2.48 12.76 -6.60
N ARG A 127 1.33 12.49 -7.26
CA ARG A 127 0.30 13.49 -7.53
C ARG A 127 -0.81 13.56 -6.49
N TYR A 128 -1.01 12.49 -5.70
CA TYR A 128 -2.04 12.49 -4.66
C TYR A 128 -1.67 13.45 -3.52
N ARG A 129 -2.69 14.12 -2.99
CA ARG A 129 -2.54 15.04 -1.84
C ARG A 129 -3.60 14.74 -0.80
N LEU A 130 -3.17 14.77 0.45
CA LEU A 130 -4.05 14.69 1.60
C LEU A 130 -4.81 16.00 1.79
N PRO A 131 -5.90 16.02 2.59
CA PRO A 131 -6.65 17.26 2.85
C PRO A 131 -5.81 18.41 3.39
N ASP A 132 -4.71 18.12 4.10
CA ASP A 132 -3.76 19.14 4.59
C ASP A 132 -2.80 19.64 3.51
N GLY A 133 -2.86 19.11 2.29
CA GLY A 133 -1.99 19.47 1.17
C GLY A 133 -0.68 18.67 1.10
N GLU A 134 -0.41 17.80 2.07
CA GLU A 134 0.80 16.98 2.08
C GLU A 134 0.72 15.83 1.07
N ALA A 135 1.87 15.49 0.48
CA ALA A 135 2.08 14.28 -0.29
C ALA A 135 2.68 13.19 0.59
N LEU A 136 2.52 11.93 0.19
CA LEU A 136 3.24 10.83 0.83
C LEU A 136 4.69 10.81 0.35
N ALA A 137 5.61 10.51 1.26
CA ALA A 137 7.02 10.29 0.93
C ALA A 137 7.18 8.86 0.43
N LEU A 138 7.68 8.71 -0.79
CA LEU A 138 7.84 7.42 -1.44
C LEU A 138 9.20 6.81 -1.07
N LEU A 139 9.16 5.57 -0.62
CA LEU A 139 10.35 4.79 -0.26
C LEU A 139 10.73 3.80 -1.37
#